data_079d2b272dbe3508f33da76c4850a297
#
_entry.id   079d2b272dbe3508f33da76c4850a297
#
_cell.length_a   1.000
_cell.length_b   1.000
_cell.length_c   1.000
_cell.angle_alpha   90.00
_cell.angle_beta   90.00
_cell.angle_gamma   90.00
#
_symmetry.space_group_name_H-M   'P 1'
#
loop_
_entity.id
_entity.type
_entity.pdbx_description
1 polymer ?
#
loop_
_entity_poly.entity_id
_entity_poly.type
_entity_poly.pdbx_seq_one_letter_code
_entity_poly.pdbx_strand_id
1 'polypeptide(L)'
;MKVLHYVDENCLVWMAPWIQLLLELGHLGVQNSVLCRRGGTLAEALRASGLTAYEYDPVAQWWPAINRGIGRIIKTASPDLIHTRLSAAAKLGGWWGRRAGIPVISTFDKYPKARYYKNSDVLIGCSSAVTAHIKTLELPHAAMTILNPVLAERYARDEKIRASFRAEKGITDDETVVLGMGRFVGWKAWDDYLRAIAMLPRELPLRFWLVGGGDQEHSLHRLAQELAIEDRVQFYPFASDVRPWLWAADVFVQTSREPEGFSLMLIEAMASGTAPIATNIGGTLDIVRDNENGFLFAPGDADTLAKLIRKISEPELRIRLSQKAVVSACEVNVEKIAAQTLQLYEKTLTLGAGRRGV
;
A
#
# COMPACT_ATOMS: atom_id res chain seq x y z
N MET A 1 16.73 13.60 -17.02
CA MET A 1 17.58 12.77 -16.14
C MET A 1 17.29 11.29 -16.32
N LYS A 2 18.26 10.41 -16.09
CA LYS A 2 18.10 8.94 -16.17
C LYS A 2 18.02 8.36 -14.77
N VAL A 3 16.99 7.60 -14.47
CA VAL A 3 16.81 6.95 -13.16
C VAL A 3 16.76 5.44 -13.34
N LEU A 4 17.60 4.73 -12.57
CA LEU A 4 17.53 3.29 -12.44
C LEU A 4 16.76 2.94 -11.16
N HIS A 5 15.55 2.44 -11.31
CA HIS A 5 14.78 1.88 -10.21
C HIS A 5 15.24 0.46 -9.93
N TYR A 6 15.50 0.13 -8.66
CA TYR A 6 15.88 -1.23 -8.30
C TYR A 6 14.91 -1.81 -7.26
N VAL A 7 14.31 -2.94 -7.61
CA VAL A 7 13.45 -3.76 -6.76
C VAL A 7 13.94 -5.20 -6.82
N ASP A 8 14.35 -5.78 -5.69
CA ASP A 8 14.88 -7.16 -5.64
C ASP A 8 13.75 -8.20 -5.53
N GLU A 9 12.78 -8.10 -6.45
CA GLU A 9 11.60 -8.97 -6.57
C GLU A 9 11.26 -9.18 -8.06
N ASN A 10 10.48 -10.22 -8.35
CA ASN A 10 9.97 -10.52 -9.69
C ASN A 10 8.44 -10.41 -9.82
N CYS A 11 7.75 -10.13 -8.70
CA CYS A 11 6.32 -9.88 -8.63
C CYS A 11 6.05 -8.89 -7.49
N LEU A 12 5.14 -7.94 -7.70
CA LEU A 12 4.78 -6.93 -6.70
C LEU A 12 3.26 -6.79 -6.62
N VAL A 13 2.70 -6.84 -5.42
CA VAL A 13 1.27 -6.61 -5.18
C VAL A 13 0.87 -5.17 -5.58
N TRP A 14 1.78 -4.21 -5.39
CA TRP A 14 1.61 -2.78 -5.74
C TRP A 14 2.20 -2.42 -7.10
N MET A 15 2.33 -3.38 -8.01
CA MET A 15 2.98 -3.19 -9.32
C MET A 15 2.26 -2.15 -10.18
N ALA A 16 0.94 -2.22 -10.28
CA ALA A 16 0.17 -1.36 -11.20
C ALA A 16 0.30 0.15 -10.87
N PRO A 17 0.05 0.63 -9.64
CA PRO A 17 0.24 2.04 -9.32
C PRO A 17 1.72 2.47 -9.42
N TRP A 18 2.67 1.58 -9.17
CA TRP A 18 4.08 1.91 -9.32
C TRP A 18 4.50 2.07 -10.79
N ILE A 19 4.05 1.19 -11.69
CA ILE A 19 4.30 1.34 -13.14
C ILE A 19 3.70 2.67 -13.64
N GLN A 20 2.49 3.02 -13.23
CA GLN A 20 1.88 4.30 -13.61
C GLN A 20 2.69 5.49 -13.09
N LEU A 21 3.23 5.41 -11.87
CA LEU A 21 4.16 6.41 -11.36
C LEU A 21 5.41 6.55 -12.24
N LEU A 22 6.00 5.45 -12.72
CA LEU A 22 7.15 5.48 -13.62
C LEU A 22 6.81 6.10 -14.99
N LEU A 23 5.62 5.80 -15.52
CA LEU A 23 5.13 6.40 -16.77
C LEU A 23 4.92 7.89 -16.62
N GLU A 24 4.30 8.33 -15.53
CA GLU A 24 4.09 9.76 -15.27
C GLU A 24 5.40 10.51 -15.05
N LEU A 25 6.36 9.93 -14.34
CA LEU A 25 7.73 10.47 -14.30
C LEU A 25 8.35 10.56 -15.70
N GLY A 26 8.01 9.61 -16.60
CA GLY A 26 8.41 9.66 -18.01
C GLY A 26 7.82 10.87 -18.74
N HIS A 27 6.55 11.18 -18.56
CA HIS A 27 5.90 12.39 -19.10
C HIS A 27 6.56 13.67 -18.58
N LEU A 28 7.04 13.64 -17.34
CA LEU A 28 7.79 14.75 -16.73
C LEU A 28 9.28 14.79 -17.13
N GLY A 29 9.71 14.00 -18.12
CA GLY A 29 11.06 14.04 -18.71
C GLY A 29 12.10 13.16 -18.01
N VAL A 30 11.68 12.21 -17.15
CA VAL A 30 12.57 11.22 -16.53
C VAL A 30 12.69 9.99 -17.42
N GLN A 31 13.90 9.60 -17.80
CA GLN A 31 14.16 8.33 -18.48
C GLN A 31 14.26 7.21 -17.44
N ASN A 32 13.17 6.46 -17.25
CA ASN A 32 13.10 5.39 -16.26
C ASN A 32 13.55 4.05 -16.84
N SER A 33 14.35 3.32 -16.07
CA SER A 33 14.65 1.91 -16.29
C SER A 33 14.54 1.16 -14.96
N VAL A 34 14.27 -0.14 -15.01
CA VAL A 34 14.05 -0.94 -13.82
C VAL A 34 14.98 -2.13 -13.79
N LEU A 35 15.62 -2.37 -12.65
CA LEU A 35 16.33 -3.61 -12.32
C LEU A 35 15.45 -4.43 -11.38
N CYS A 36 15.13 -5.66 -11.78
CA CYS A 36 14.31 -6.59 -11.01
C CYS A 36 14.88 -8.01 -11.09
N ARG A 37 14.33 -8.96 -10.32
CA ARG A 37 14.68 -10.37 -10.45
C ARG A 37 14.11 -10.96 -11.73
N ARG A 38 14.74 -12.05 -12.19
CA ARG A 38 14.29 -12.81 -13.37
C ARG A 38 12.99 -13.55 -13.11
N GLY A 39 12.25 -13.76 -14.20
CA GLY A 39 10.97 -14.45 -14.17
C GLY A 39 9.87 -13.66 -13.47
N GLY A 40 8.72 -14.29 -13.27
CA GLY A 40 7.56 -13.64 -12.71
C GLY A 40 6.92 -12.58 -13.62
N THR A 41 5.96 -11.86 -13.09
CA THR A 41 5.10 -10.94 -13.87
C THR A 41 5.64 -9.52 -14.00
N LEU A 42 6.62 -9.14 -13.18
CA LEU A 42 7.07 -7.75 -13.10
C LEU A 42 7.80 -7.31 -14.37
N ALA A 43 8.80 -8.08 -14.83
CA ALA A 43 9.58 -7.72 -16.02
C ALA A 43 8.72 -7.65 -17.28
N GLU A 44 7.76 -8.57 -17.42
CA GLU A 44 6.80 -8.59 -18.53
C GLU A 44 5.91 -7.35 -18.52
N ALA A 45 5.33 -7.00 -17.36
CA ALA A 45 4.47 -5.83 -17.20
C ALA A 45 5.22 -4.52 -17.49
N LEU A 46 6.48 -4.41 -17.06
CA LEU A 46 7.33 -3.25 -17.36
C LEU A 46 7.56 -3.11 -18.88
N ARG A 47 7.92 -4.19 -19.56
CA ARG A 47 8.13 -4.17 -21.03
C ARG A 47 6.84 -3.88 -21.79
N ALA A 48 5.72 -4.47 -21.37
CA ALA A 48 4.41 -4.19 -21.94
C ALA A 48 4.00 -2.71 -21.81
N SER A 49 4.52 -2.04 -20.77
CA SER A 49 4.34 -0.60 -20.55
C SER A 49 5.40 0.29 -21.23
N GLY A 50 6.27 -0.28 -22.08
CA GLY A 50 7.33 0.47 -22.77
C GLY A 50 8.54 0.81 -21.92
N LEU A 51 8.64 0.30 -20.69
CA LEU A 51 9.76 0.55 -19.80
C LEU A 51 10.90 -0.44 -20.02
N THR A 52 12.15 0.02 -19.94
CA THR A 52 13.33 -0.84 -19.98
C THR A 52 13.46 -1.64 -18.68
N ALA A 53 13.41 -2.97 -18.78
CA ALA A 53 13.61 -3.87 -17.65
C ALA A 53 14.93 -4.65 -17.79
N TYR A 54 15.82 -4.48 -16.82
CA TYR A 54 17.01 -5.30 -16.61
C TYR A 54 16.70 -6.39 -15.60
N GLU A 55 17.12 -7.60 -15.87
CA GLU A 55 16.86 -8.73 -15.00
C GLU A 55 18.15 -9.33 -14.45
N TYR A 56 18.20 -9.50 -13.13
CA TYR A 56 19.33 -10.10 -12.45
C TYR A 56 18.92 -10.79 -11.14
N ASP A 57 19.39 -12.00 -10.93
CA ASP A 57 19.20 -12.73 -9.67
C ASP A 57 20.47 -12.61 -8.83
N PRO A 58 20.41 -11.95 -7.67
CA PRO A 58 21.54 -11.86 -6.76
C PRO A 58 21.95 -13.24 -6.24
N VAL A 59 23.22 -13.57 -6.35
CA VAL A 59 23.81 -14.83 -5.84
C VAL A 59 23.68 -14.89 -4.31
N ALA A 60 23.88 -13.76 -3.64
CA ALA A 60 23.66 -13.60 -2.20
C ALA A 60 23.14 -12.19 -1.92
N GLN A 61 21.90 -12.09 -1.50
CA GLN A 61 21.20 -10.81 -1.23
C GLN A 61 21.97 -9.88 -0.28
N TRP A 62 22.71 -10.46 0.64
CA TRP A 62 23.34 -9.67 1.71
C TRP A 62 24.82 -9.36 1.48
N TRP A 63 25.43 -9.86 0.38
CA TRP A 63 26.83 -9.64 0.01
C TRP A 63 26.95 -8.89 -1.32
N PRO A 64 26.96 -7.54 -1.29
CA PRO A 64 26.97 -6.73 -2.50
C PRO A 64 28.14 -7.00 -3.44
N ALA A 65 29.33 -7.20 -2.90
CA ALA A 65 30.58 -7.31 -3.69
C ALA A 65 30.59 -8.45 -4.71
N ILE A 66 29.92 -9.58 -4.40
CA ILE A 66 29.88 -10.74 -5.32
C ILE A 66 28.82 -10.58 -6.41
N ASN A 67 27.88 -9.66 -6.26
CA ASN A 67 26.81 -9.39 -7.22
C ASN A 67 27.27 -8.43 -8.33
N ARG A 68 28.37 -8.78 -9.01
CA ARG A 68 28.99 -7.94 -10.06
C ARG A 68 28.07 -7.62 -11.23
N GLY A 69 27.01 -8.44 -11.45
CA GLY A 69 25.98 -8.20 -12.46
C GLY A 69 25.25 -6.88 -12.26
N ILE A 70 24.96 -6.49 -11.00
CA ILE A 70 24.36 -5.19 -10.68
C ILE A 70 25.24 -4.04 -11.15
N GLY A 71 26.58 -4.10 -10.87
CA GLY A 71 27.51 -3.08 -11.32
C GLY A 71 27.60 -2.97 -12.84
N ARG A 72 27.52 -4.11 -13.56
CA ARG A 72 27.46 -4.12 -15.05
C ARG A 72 26.18 -3.45 -15.55
N ILE A 73 25.04 -3.76 -14.95
CA ILE A 73 23.74 -3.14 -15.31
C ILE A 73 23.78 -1.62 -15.05
N ILE A 74 24.28 -1.18 -13.91
CA ILE A 74 24.45 0.25 -13.60
C ILE A 74 25.33 0.93 -14.68
N LYS A 75 26.44 0.29 -15.07
CA LYS A 75 27.30 0.83 -16.15
C LYS A 75 26.56 0.90 -17.49
N THR A 76 25.77 -0.10 -17.84
CA THR A 76 25.00 -0.13 -19.09
C THR A 76 23.84 0.90 -19.09
N ALA A 77 23.11 0.99 -17.99
CA ALA A 77 21.99 1.94 -17.83
C ALA A 77 22.50 3.39 -17.73
N SER A 78 23.74 3.57 -17.23
CA SER A 78 24.36 4.89 -17.01
C SER A 78 23.41 5.90 -16.37
N PRO A 79 22.83 5.60 -15.20
CA PRO A 79 21.85 6.45 -14.56
C PRO A 79 22.50 7.63 -13.86
N ASP A 80 21.79 8.77 -13.81
CA ASP A 80 22.16 9.92 -12.99
C ASP A 80 21.82 9.68 -11.51
N LEU A 81 20.82 8.82 -11.24
CA LEU A 81 20.30 8.50 -9.91
C LEU A 81 19.80 7.04 -9.85
N ILE A 82 19.99 6.40 -8.70
CA ILE A 82 19.41 5.09 -8.39
C ILE A 82 18.32 5.25 -7.34
N HIS A 83 17.10 4.74 -7.62
CA HIS A 83 16.01 4.71 -6.65
C HIS A 83 15.69 3.26 -6.27
N THR A 84 15.93 2.89 -5.02
CA THR A 84 15.72 1.53 -4.54
C THR A 84 14.44 1.42 -3.70
N ARG A 85 13.75 0.30 -3.82
CA ARG A 85 12.65 -0.09 -2.93
C ARG A 85 12.92 -1.47 -2.35
N LEU A 86 12.51 -1.69 -1.11
CA LEU A 86 12.78 -2.88 -0.31
C LEU A 86 14.25 -3.01 0.16
N SER A 87 14.43 -3.75 1.27
CA SER A 87 15.71 -3.78 2.01
C SER A 87 16.87 -4.38 1.22
N ALA A 88 16.62 -5.44 0.43
CA ALA A 88 17.66 -6.08 -0.35
C ALA A 88 18.15 -5.18 -1.47
N ALA A 89 17.23 -4.56 -2.21
CA ALA A 89 17.55 -3.59 -3.25
C ALA A 89 18.28 -2.36 -2.69
N ALA A 90 17.87 -1.83 -1.54
CA ALA A 90 18.52 -0.73 -0.86
C ALA A 90 19.97 -1.08 -0.49
N LYS A 91 20.21 -2.28 0.05
CA LYS A 91 21.56 -2.73 0.40
C LYS A 91 22.45 -2.93 -0.81
N LEU A 92 21.95 -3.64 -1.83
CA LEU A 92 22.72 -3.95 -3.04
C LEU A 92 22.90 -2.72 -3.92
N GLY A 93 21.82 -2.03 -4.24
CA GLY A 93 21.81 -0.81 -5.06
C GLY A 93 22.57 0.33 -4.41
N GLY A 94 22.42 0.51 -3.09
CA GLY A 94 23.17 1.50 -2.33
C GLY A 94 24.68 1.27 -2.37
N TRP A 95 25.14 0.03 -2.19
CA TRP A 95 26.56 -0.30 -2.24
C TRP A 95 27.17 -0.08 -3.64
N TRP A 96 26.47 -0.53 -4.68
CA TRP A 96 26.94 -0.35 -6.06
C TRP A 96 26.82 1.09 -6.54
N GLY A 97 25.79 1.82 -6.15
CA GLY A 97 25.61 3.24 -6.46
C GLY A 97 26.74 4.08 -5.84
N ARG A 98 27.02 3.88 -4.55
CA ARG A 98 28.14 4.56 -3.88
C ARG A 98 29.47 4.29 -4.56
N ARG A 99 29.73 3.03 -4.96
CA ARG A 99 30.97 2.64 -5.67
C ARG A 99 31.07 3.26 -7.07
N ALA A 100 29.93 3.50 -7.72
CA ALA A 100 29.85 4.16 -9.02
C ALA A 100 29.81 5.69 -8.93
N GLY A 101 29.76 6.26 -7.73
CA GLY A 101 29.62 7.70 -7.51
C GLY A 101 28.25 8.25 -7.89
N ILE A 102 27.21 7.39 -7.92
CA ILE A 102 25.84 7.74 -8.28
C ILE A 102 25.01 7.89 -7.00
N PRO A 103 24.27 9.00 -6.84
CA PRO A 103 23.38 9.19 -5.69
C PRO A 103 22.28 8.14 -5.62
N VAL A 104 21.92 7.74 -4.39
CA VAL A 104 20.95 6.70 -4.13
C VAL A 104 19.83 7.20 -3.22
N ILE A 105 18.59 7.11 -3.70
CA ILE A 105 17.38 7.30 -2.91
C ILE A 105 16.80 5.93 -2.57
N SER A 106 16.30 5.76 -1.34
CA SER A 106 15.67 4.52 -0.92
C SER A 106 14.31 4.76 -0.30
N THR A 107 13.27 4.10 -0.83
CA THR A 107 11.93 4.09 -0.25
C THR A 107 11.76 2.95 0.74
N PHE A 108 11.23 3.28 1.90
CA PHE A 108 10.80 2.36 2.95
C PHE A 108 9.29 2.09 2.80
N ASP A 109 8.95 0.86 2.46
CA ASP A 109 7.56 0.42 2.34
C ASP A 109 7.01 -0.19 3.65
N LYS A 110 7.88 -0.36 4.65
CA LYS A 110 7.60 -0.93 5.99
C LYS A 110 8.54 -0.31 7.03
N TYR A 111 8.75 -1.00 8.14
CA TYR A 111 9.60 -0.61 9.27
C TYR A 111 10.90 -1.46 9.33
N PRO A 112 11.81 -1.35 8.37
CA PRO A 112 13.01 -2.19 8.32
C PRO A 112 14.13 -1.66 9.19
N LYS A 113 15.20 -2.48 9.34
CA LYS A 113 16.39 -2.13 10.13
C LYS A 113 17.34 -1.20 9.35
N ALA A 114 17.96 -0.23 10.04
CA ALA A 114 18.91 0.76 9.50
C ALA A 114 20.03 0.17 8.64
N ARG A 115 20.53 -1.02 9.00
CA ARG A 115 21.71 -1.65 8.36
C ARG A 115 21.60 -1.83 6.84
N TYR A 116 20.40 -1.83 6.28
CA TYR A 116 20.17 -2.03 4.85
C TYR A 116 20.31 -0.74 4.04
N TYR A 117 20.21 0.42 4.69
CA TYR A 117 20.07 1.73 4.06
C TYR A 117 21.29 2.66 4.27
N LYS A 118 22.36 2.14 4.89
CA LYS A 118 23.58 2.91 5.20
C LYS A 118 24.26 3.57 3.99
N ASN A 119 24.03 3.06 2.80
CA ASN A 119 24.61 3.58 1.56
C ASN A 119 23.62 4.39 0.71
N SER A 120 22.46 4.72 1.24
CA SER A 120 21.51 5.65 0.60
C SER A 120 21.92 7.09 0.92
N ASP A 121 21.62 8.04 0.07
CA ASP A 121 21.84 9.48 0.32
C ASP A 121 20.59 10.15 0.86
N VAL A 122 19.42 9.71 0.40
CA VAL A 122 18.11 10.22 0.84
C VAL A 122 17.16 9.05 1.09
N LEU A 123 16.29 9.21 2.11
CA LEU A 123 15.33 8.19 2.51
C LEU A 123 13.91 8.72 2.36
N ILE A 124 13.04 7.89 1.81
CA ILE A 124 11.60 8.16 1.68
C ILE A 124 10.84 7.18 2.57
N GLY A 125 9.97 7.68 3.45
CA GLY A 125 8.94 6.87 4.08
C GLY A 125 7.67 6.92 3.23
N CYS A 126 7.06 5.75 2.96
CA CYS A 126 5.79 5.67 2.25
C CYS A 126 4.59 6.20 3.05
N SER A 127 4.82 6.64 4.29
CA SER A 127 3.87 7.30 5.18
C SER A 127 4.61 8.17 6.21
N SER A 128 3.87 9.04 6.90
CA SER A 128 4.42 9.84 8.00
C SER A 128 4.95 8.96 9.14
N ALA A 129 4.25 7.87 9.46
CA ALA A 129 4.66 6.92 10.48
C ALA A 129 5.96 6.18 10.10
N VAL A 130 6.13 5.78 8.85
CA VAL A 130 7.39 5.19 8.35
C VAL A 130 8.51 6.23 8.37
N THR A 131 8.24 7.48 7.99
CA THR A 131 9.23 8.56 8.08
C THR A 131 9.65 8.83 9.52
N ALA A 132 8.71 8.82 10.47
CA ALA A 132 9.02 8.93 11.90
C ALA A 132 9.93 7.78 12.36
N HIS A 133 9.62 6.55 11.95
CA HIS A 133 10.49 5.40 12.22
C HIS A 133 11.89 5.58 11.63
N ILE A 134 12.02 6.04 10.37
CA ILE A 134 13.33 6.30 9.76
C ILE A 134 14.17 7.24 10.62
N LYS A 135 13.56 8.29 11.17
CA LYS A 135 14.26 9.25 12.04
C LYS A 135 14.78 8.62 13.34
N THR A 136 14.14 7.57 13.86
CA THR A 136 14.64 6.83 15.05
C THR A 136 15.81 5.90 14.73
N LEU A 137 16.11 5.66 13.46
CA LEU A 137 17.21 4.77 13.06
C LEU A 137 18.61 5.44 13.11
N GLU A 138 18.66 6.73 13.47
CA GLU A 138 19.90 7.50 13.57
C GLU A 138 20.81 7.45 12.33
N LEU A 139 20.18 7.33 11.15
CA LEU A 139 20.90 7.37 9.88
C LEU A 139 21.25 8.83 9.53
N PRO A 140 22.48 9.11 9.03
CA PRO A 140 22.91 10.48 8.73
C PRO A 140 22.33 11.00 7.41
N HIS A 141 21.09 10.64 7.10
CA HIS A 141 20.43 10.91 5.83
C HIS A 141 19.16 11.71 6.03
N ALA A 142 18.86 12.62 5.09
CA ALA A 142 17.57 13.30 5.07
C ALA A 142 16.43 12.28 4.85
N ALA A 143 15.37 12.40 5.62
CA ALA A 143 14.16 11.58 5.50
C ALA A 143 12.96 12.46 5.20
N MET A 144 12.13 12.03 4.23
CA MET A 144 10.90 12.72 3.88
C MET A 144 9.77 11.72 3.59
N THR A 145 8.54 12.21 3.66
CA THR A 145 7.36 11.41 3.34
C THR A 145 6.95 11.64 1.89
N ILE A 146 6.84 10.56 1.12
CA ILE A 146 6.15 10.53 -0.17
C ILE A 146 5.25 9.29 -0.13
N LEU A 147 3.94 9.51 -0.17
CA LEU A 147 2.96 8.43 -0.10
C LEU A 147 3.03 7.53 -1.34
N ASN A 148 2.55 6.29 -1.22
CA ASN A 148 2.36 5.45 -2.39
C ASN A 148 1.14 5.94 -3.18
N PRO A 149 1.21 6.07 -4.51
CA PRO A 149 0.07 6.52 -5.31
C PRO A 149 -1.05 5.50 -5.36
N VAL A 150 -2.28 5.97 -5.54
CA VAL A 150 -3.44 5.15 -5.85
C VAL A 150 -3.95 5.47 -7.26
N LEU A 151 -4.46 4.46 -7.94
CA LEU A 151 -5.16 4.61 -9.22
C LEU A 151 -6.66 4.80 -8.93
N ALA A 152 -7.04 5.96 -8.39
CA ALA A 152 -8.39 6.22 -7.90
C ALA A 152 -9.46 5.96 -8.96
N GLU A 153 -9.23 6.35 -10.21
CA GLU A 153 -10.15 6.13 -11.33
C GLU A 153 -10.42 4.65 -11.60
N ARG A 154 -9.41 3.78 -11.41
CA ARG A 154 -9.56 2.32 -11.55
C ARG A 154 -10.55 1.73 -10.55
N TYR A 155 -10.67 2.37 -9.38
CA TYR A 155 -11.52 1.94 -8.30
C TYR A 155 -12.83 2.73 -8.22
N ALA A 156 -13.00 3.78 -9.02
CA ALA A 156 -14.25 4.53 -9.10
C ALA A 156 -15.43 3.56 -9.28
N ARG A 157 -16.47 3.75 -8.47
CA ARG A 157 -17.60 2.81 -8.37
C ARG A 157 -18.32 2.65 -9.70
N ASP A 158 -18.46 1.40 -10.13
CA ASP A 158 -19.34 1.01 -11.23
C ASP A 158 -20.68 0.55 -10.67
N GLU A 159 -21.70 1.37 -10.82
CA GLU A 159 -23.02 1.10 -10.25
C GLU A 159 -23.72 -0.11 -10.91
N LYS A 160 -23.40 -0.43 -12.16
CA LYS A 160 -23.96 -1.61 -12.84
C LYS A 160 -23.38 -2.89 -12.26
N ILE A 161 -22.04 -2.92 -12.11
CA ILE A 161 -21.37 -4.07 -11.50
C ILE A 161 -21.76 -4.18 -10.03
N ARG A 162 -21.85 -3.07 -9.28
CA ARG A 162 -22.35 -3.05 -7.91
C ARG A 162 -23.72 -3.72 -7.79
N ALA A 163 -24.70 -3.27 -8.58
CA ALA A 163 -26.06 -3.81 -8.54
C ALA A 163 -26.08 -5.30 -8.87
N SER A 164 -25.40 -5.71 -9.95
CA SER A 164 -25.31 -7.10 -10.38
C SER A 164 -24.63 -7.99 -9.31
N PHE A 165 -23.52 -7.55 -8.73
CA PHE A 165 -22.77 -8.31 -7.73
C PHE A 165 -23.54 -8.41 -6.40
N ARG A 166 -24.22 -7.33 -5.97
CA ARG A 166 -25.12 -7.38 -4.80
C ARG A 166 -26.26 -8.36 -5.01
N ALA A 167 -26.91 -8.34 -6.18
CA ALA A 167 -27.98 -9.30 -6.51
C ALA A 167 -27.46 -10.75 -6.50
N GLU A 168 -26.27 -11.02 -7.07
CA GLU A 168 -25.62 -12.34 -7.03
C GLU A 168 -25.39 -12.82 -5.58
N LYS A 169 -25.04 -11.91 -4.67
CA LYS A 169 -24.80 -12.20 -3.25
C LYS A 169 -26.08 -12.16 -2.39
N GLY A 170 -27.24 -11.92 -2.97
CA GLY A 170 -28.50 -11.85 -2.26
C GLY A 170 -28.63 -10.66 -1.33
N ILE A 171 -27.99 -9.53 -1.67
CA ILE A 171 -28.03 -8.29 -0.90
C ILE A 171 -29.13 -7.38 -1.45
N THR A 172 -30.00 -6.90 -0.58
CA THR A 172 -31.07 -5.95 -0.91
C THR A 172 -30.60 -4.49 -0.77
N ASP A 173 -31.38 -3.54 -1.29
CA ASP A 173 -30.97 -2.12 -1.31
C ASP A 173 -30.99 -1.47 0.09
N ASP A 174 -31.81 -2.00 1.01
CA ASP A 174 -31.89 -1.56 2.40
C ASP A 174 -30.77 -2.11 3.29
N GLU A 175 -30.07 -3.15 2.83
CA GLU A 175 -28.96 -3.74 3.58
C GLU A 175 -27.64 -2.98 3.37
N THR A 176 -26.91 -2.81 4.46
CA THR A 176 -25.57 -2.21 4.47
C THR A 176 -24.50 -3.30 4.53
N VAL A 177 -23.62 -3.33 3.53
CA VAL A 177 -22.52 -4.29 3.47
C VAL A 177 -21.28 -3.70 4.16
N VAL A 178 -20.83 -4.38 5.21
CA VAL A 178 -19.61 -4.09 5.97
C VAL A 178 -18.54 -5.09 5.54
N LEU A 179 -17.46 -4.63 4.90
CA LEU A 179 -16.44 -5.47 4.29
C LEU A 179 -15.13 -5.40 5.07
N GLY A 180 -14.63 -6.53 5.56
CA GLY A 180 -13.24 -6.76 5.91
C GLY A 180 -12.55 -7.49 4.76
N MET A 181 -11.39 -7.02 4.29
CA MET A 181 -10.69 -7.66 3.18
C MET A 181 -9.18 -7.63 3.35
N GLY A 182 -8.54 -8.81 3.23
CA GLY A 182 -7.09 -8.93 3.31
C GLY A 182 -6.61 -10.31 3.73
N ARG A 183 -5.31 -10.45 3.95
CA ARG A 183 -4.73 -11.72 4.40
C ARG A 183 -5.21 -12.08 5.80
N PHE A 184 -5.49 -13.36 6.04
CA PHE A 184 -5.86 -13.87 7.36
C PHE A 184 -4.60 -14.25 8.16
N VAL A 185 -3.94 -13.21 8.70
CA VAL A 185 -2.71 -13.29 9.49
C VAL A 185 -2.88 -12.52 10.81
N GLY A 186 -2.15 -12.92 11.86
CA GLY A 186 -2.36 -12.43 13.23
C GLY A 186 -2.38 -10.92 13.39
N TRP A 187 -1.48 -10.22 12.73
CA TRP A 187 -1.38 -8.76 12.86
C TRP A 187 -2.52 -7.99 12.15
N LYS A 188 -3.29 -8.63 11.23
CA LYS A 188 -4.50 -8.06 10.63
C LYS A 188 -5.71 -8.06 11.59
N ALA A 189 -5.65 -8.90 12.62
CA ALA A 189 -6.61 -8.92 13.74
C ALA A 189 -8.10 -9.02 13.33
N TRP A 190 -8.41 -9.91 12.39
CA TRP A 190 -9.80 -10.16 11.99
C TRP A 190 -10.66 -10.71 13.12
N ASP A 191 -10.06 -11.23 14.18
CA ASP A 191 -10.74 -11.60 15.43
C ASP A 191 -11.41 -10.39 16.10
N ASP A 192 -10.83 -9.18 16.04
CA ASP A 192 -11.48 -7.95 16.54
C ASP A 192 -12.73 -7.62 15.73
N TYR A 193 -12.69 -7.84 14.41
CA TYR A 193 -13.87 -7.67 13.56
C TYR A 193 -14.99 -8.63 13.94
N LEU A 194 -14.70 -9.93 14.12
CA LEU A 194 -15.68 -10.92 14.52
C LEU A 194 -16.27 -10.62 15.90
N ARG A 195 -15.44 -10.21 16.86
CA ARG A 195 -15.92 -9.81 18.20
C ARG A 195 -16.84 -8.59 18.13
N ALA A 196 -16.49 -7.60 17.32
CA ALA A 196 -17.35 -6.43 17.12
C ALA A 196 -18.72 -6.82 16.51
N ILE A 197 -18.76 -7.73 15.53
CA ILE A 197 -20.01 -8.24 14.94
C ILE A 197 -20.88 -8.91 16.01
N ALA A 198 -20.28 -9.69 16.92
CA ALA A 198 -21.02 -10.37 17.99
C ALA A 198 -21.72 -9.40 18.97
N MET A 199 -21.20 -8.19 19.14
CA MET A 199 -21.75 -7.14 20.02
C MET A 199 -22.89 -6.34 19.37
N LEU A 200 -23.08 -6.47 18.05
CA LEU A 200 -24.09 -5.68 17.34
C LEU A 200 -25.48 -6.32 17.43
N PRO A 201 -26.56 -5.52 17.58
CA PRO A 201 -27.92 -6.01 17.50
C PRO A 201 -28.17 -6.77 16.19
N ARG A 202 -28.93 -7.86 16.26
CA ARG A 202 -29.23 -8.71 15.09
C ARG A 202 -30.23 -8.07 14.15
N GLU A 203 -31.02 -7.14 14.63
CA GLU A 203 -32.08 -6.46 13.90
C GLU A 203 -31.56 -5.39 12.92
N LEU A 204 -30.30 -5.02 13.05
CA LEU A 204 -29.68 -4.06 12.11
C LEU A 204 -29.54 -4.71 10.72
N PRO A 205 -29.91 -4.01 9.64
CA PRO A 205 -29.81 -4.53 8.28
C PRO A 205 -28.36 -4.50 7.78
N LEU A 206 -27.47 -5.24 8.48
CA LEU A 206 -26.04 -5.30 8.22
C LEU A 206 -25.66 -6.68 7.68
N ARG A 207 -24.91 -6.69 6.60
CA ARG A 207 -24.23 -7.88 6.04
C ARG A 207 -22.73 -7.76 6.26
N PHE A 208 -22.13 -8.76 6.84
CA PHE A 208 -20.73 -8.76 7.14
C PHE A 208 -19.97 -9.72 6.21
N TRP A 209 -19.03 -9.17 5.47
CA TRP A 209 -18.16 -9.96 4.61
C TRP A 209 -16.73 -9.94 5.13
N LEU A 210 -16.09 -11.09 5.09
CA LEU A 210 -14.66 -11.23 5.35
C LEU A 210 -14.03 -11.98 4.18
N VAL A 211 -13.27 -11.24 3.34
CA VAL A 211 -12.72 -11.73 2.08
C VAL A 211 -11.21 -11.87 2.17
N GLY A 212 -10.70 -13.06 1.90
CA GLY A 212 -9.26 -13.31 1.94
C GLY A 212 -8.90 -14.76 2.16
N GLY A 213 -7.72 -14.97 2.72
CA GLY A 213 -7.20 -16.28 3.09
C GLY A 213 -5.88 -16.15 3.84
N GLY A 214 -5.47 -17.21 4.50
CA GLY A 214 -4.22 -17.23 5.26
C GLY A 214 -4.23 -18.27 6.39
N ASP A 215 -3.17 -18.27 7.18
CA ASP A 215 -2.92 -19.25 8.25
C ASP A 215 -3.95 -19.19 9.39
N GLN A 216 -4.68 -18.08 9.52
CA GLN A 216 -5.72 -17.92 10.54
C GLN A 216 -7.13 -18.31 10.07
N GLU A 217 -7.34 -18.74 8.84
CA GLU A 217 -8.66 -19.03 8.29
C GLU A 217 -9.47 -19.98 9.18
N HIS A 218 -8.87 -21.11 9.55
CA HIS A 218 -9.53 -22.10 10.42
C HIS A 218 -9.86 -21.54 11.82
N SER A 219 -8.98 -20.74 12.39
CA SER A 219 -9.20 -20.13 13.72
C SER A 219 -10.29 -19.06 13.69
N LEU A 220 -10.41 -18.31 12.59
CA LEU A 220 -11.48 -17.32 12.43
C LEU A 220 -12.84 -17.97 12.26
N HIS A 221 -12.94 -19.07 11.49
CA HIS A 221 -14.20 -19.82 11.39
C HIS A 221 -14.62 -20.38 12.76
N ARG A 222 -13.68 -20.98 13.51
CA ARG A 222 -13.97 -21.47 14.87
C ARG A 222 -14.40 -20.34 15.79
N LEU A 223 -13.76 -19.18 15.75
CA LEU A 223 -14.15 -18.04 16.56
C LEU A 223 -15.58 -17.54 16.20
N ALA A 224 -15.96 -17.55 14.91
CA ALA A 224 -17.31 -17.19 14.50
C ALA A 224 -18.36 -18.16 15.11
N GLN A 225 -18.05 -19.47 15.21
CA GLN A 225 -18.87 -20.47 15.89
C GLN A 225 -18.95 -20.20 17.40
N GLU A 226 -17.83 -20.01 18.06
CA GLU A 226 -17.76 -19.71 19.50
C GLU A 226 -18.56 -18.45 19.87
N LEU A 227 -18.59 -17.45 18.96
CA LEU A 227 -19.35 -16.22 19.11
C LEU A 227 -20.82 -16.32 18.65
N ALA A 228 -21.24 -17.47 18.10
CA ALA A 228 -22.57 -17.69 17.52
C ALA A 228 -22.97 -16.64 16.47
N ILE A 229 -22.06 -16.33 15.52
CA ILE A 229 -22.25 -15.35 14.43
C ILE A 229 -22.04 -15.95 13.04
N GLU A 230 -21.99 -17.28 12.87
CA GLU A 230 -21.75 -17.93 11.57
C GLU A 230 -22.84 -17.55 10.55
N ASP A 231 -24.06 -17.30 11.01
CA ASP A 231 -25.18 -16.86 10.21
C ASP A 231 -25.12 -15.38 9.82
N ARG A 232 -24.24 -14.60 10.44
CA ARG A 232 -24.09 -13.15 10.23
C ARG A 232 -22.89 -12.78 9.39
N VAL A 233 -21.79 -13.54 9.46
CA VAL A 233 -20.55 -13.26 8.73
C VAL A 233 -20.35 -14.26 7.60
N GLN A 234 -20.16 -13.74 6.40
CA GLN A 234 -19.88 -14.56 5.22
C GLN A 234 -18.39 -14.49 4.89
N PHE A 235 -17.74 -15.65 4.92
CA PHE A 235 -16.35 -15.80 4.54
C PHE A 235 -16.23 -16.08 3.05
N TYR A 236 -15.33 -15.38 2.39
CA TYR A 236 -15.05 -15.59 0.97
C TYR A 236 -13.54 -15.78 0.75
N PRO A 237 -13.14 -16.61 -0.21
CA PRO A 237 -11.74 -16.85 -0.51
C PRO A 237 -11.07 -15.60 -1.07
N PHE A 238 -9.75 -15.67 -1.22
CA PHE A 238 -8.96 -14.63 -1.88
C PHE A 238 -9.52 -14.28 -3.25
N ALA A 239 -9.72 -13.00 -3.49
CA ALA A 239 -10.17 -12.44 -4.76
C ALA A 239 -9.01 -11.77 -5.50
N SER A 240 -8.75 -12.19 -6.73
CA SER A 240 -7.73 -11.57 -7.59
C SER A 240 -8.16 -10.18 -8.10
N ASP A 241 -9.45 -9.98 -8.35
CA ASP A 241 -10.05 -8.67 -8.59
C ASP A 241 -10.88 -8.25 -7.38
N VAL A 242 -10.39 -7.23 -6.69
CA VAL A 242 -11.02 -6.71 -5.47
C VAL A 242 -12.17 -5.73 -5.76
N ARG A 243 -12.24 -5.20 -6.98
CA ARG A 243 -13.15 -4.10 -7.34
C ARG A 243 -14.63 -4.45 -7.16
N PRO A 244 -15.15 -5.58 -7.64
CA PRO A 244 -16.56 -5.91 -7.42
C PRO A 244 -16.96 -5.97 -5.94
N TRP A 245 -16.04 -6.43 -5.08
CA TRP A 245 -16.22 -6.48 -3.63
C TRP A 245 -16.27 -5.08 -3.01
N LEU A 246 -15.30 -4.21 -3.40
CA LEU A 246 -15.23 -2.83 -2.95
C LEU A 246 -16.43 -2.02 -3.43
N TRP A 247 -16.88 -2.21 -4.69
CA TRP A 247 -18.04 -1.51 -5.23
C TRP A 247 -19.35 -1.96 -4.57
N ALA A 248 -19.47 -3.25 -4.21
CA ALA A 248 -20.66 -3.77 -3.53
C ALA A 248 -20.75 -3.36 -2.06
N ALA A 249 -19.63 -3.05 -1.43
CA ALA A 249 -19.55 -2.63 -0.03
C ALA A 249 -20.01 -1.19 0.18
N ASP A 250 -20.48 -0.90 1.40
CA ASP A 250 -20.83 0.43 1.88
C ASP A 250 -19.83 0.94 2.92
N VAL A 251 -19.28 0.02 3.72
CA VAL A 251 -18.31 0.29 4.78
C VAL A 251 -17.12 -0.65 4.60
N PHE A 252 -15.91 -0.12 4.74
CA PHE A 252 -14.69 -0.90 4.76
C PHE A 252 -14.06 -0.87 6.15
N VAL A 253 -13.73 -2.05 6.71
CA VAL A 253 -13.15 -2.19 8.05
C VAL A 253 -11.72 -2.70 7.94
N GLN A 254 -10.78 -2.02 8.64
CA GLN A 254 -9.40 -2.45 8.81
C GLN A 254 -9.05 -2.50 10.30
N THR A 255 -8.69 -3.68 10.78
CA THR A 255 -8.50 -3.99 12.21
C THR A 255 -7.04 -4.18 12.64
N SER A 256 -6.07 -3.90 11.76
CA SER A 256 -4.66 -4.19 11.99
C SER A 256 -4.17 -3.75 13.38
N ARG A 257 -3.50 -4.65 14.12
CA ARG A 257 -2.87 -4.36 15.43
C ARG A 257 -1.42 -3.90 15.28
N GLU A 258 -0.76 -4.23 14.19
CA GLU A 258 0.59 -3.75 13.90
C GLU A 258 0.56 -2.66 12.83
N PRO A 259 1.45 -1.66 12.91
CA PRO A 259 1.49 -0.57 11.95
C PRO A 259 1.76 -1.05 10.52
N GLU A 260 0.86 -0.72 9.60
CA GLU A 260 1.11 -0.86 8.17
C GLU A 260 1.94 0.31 7.66
N GLY A 261 2.83 0.07 6.69
CA GLY A 261 3.59 1.14 6.06
C GLY A 261 2.66 2.12 5.37
N PHE A 262 1.85 1.59 4.44
CA PHE A 262 0.77 2.32 3.75
C PHE A 262 -0.31 1.30 3.35
N SER A 263 -1.56 1.55 3.71
CA SER A 263 -2.63 0.60 3.43
C SER A 263 -3.25 0.87 2.06
N LEU A 264 -2.76 0.16 1.03
CA LEU A 264 -3.33 0.26 -0.32
C LEU A 264 -4.80 -0.16 -0.34
N MET A 265 -5.16 -1.29 0.30
CA MET A 265 -6.54 -1.76 0.31
C MET A 265 -7.51 -0.74 0.92
N LEU A 266 -7.09 -0.02 1.97
CA LEU A 266 -7.91 1.01 2.61
C LEU A 266 -8.15 2.19 1.65
N ILE A 267 -7.10 2.69 0.99
CA ILE A 267 -7.26 3.84 0.08
C ILE A 267 -7.98 3.44 -1.22
N GLU A 268 -7.83 2.20 -1.68
CA GLU A 268 -8.60 1.64 -2.81
C GLU A 268 -10.08 1.51 -2.45
N ALA A 269 -10.39 1.09 -1.22
CA ALA A 269 -11.76 1.06 -0.70
C ALA A 269 -12.36 2.47 -0.62
N MET A 270 -11.60 3.46 -0.11
CA MET A 270 -12.02 4.86 -0.09
C MET A 270 -12.29 5.39 -1.50
N ALA A 271 -11.43 5.10 -2.48
CA ALA A 271 -11.62 5.46 -3.88
C ALA A 271 -12.87 4.82 -4.49
N SER A 272 -13.28 3.64 -4.00
CA SER A 272 -14.50 2.93 -4.40
C SER A 272 -15.78 3.51 -3.78
N GLY A 273 -15.67 4.55 -2.95
CA GLY A 273 -16.82 5.17 -2.28
C GLY A 273 -17.34 4.36 -1.09
N THR A 274 -16.49 3.57 -0.43
CA THR A 274 -16.81 3.00 0.87
C THR A 274 -16.44 3.97 1.98
N ALA A 275 -17.22 3.99 3.08
CA ALA A 275 -16.87 4.72 4.27
C ALA A 275 -15.92 3.89 5.15
N PRO A 276 -14.68 4.35 5.45
CA PRO A 276 -13.71 3.54 6.17
C PRO A 276 -13.89 3.61 7.69
N ILE A 277 -13.68 2.48 8.36
CA ILE A 277 -13.40 2.38 9.80
C ILE A 277 -12.07 1.67 9.94
N ALA A 278 -11.07 2.29 10.55
CA ALA A 278 -9.73 1.74 10.59
C ALA A 278 -9.04 1.97 11.94
N THR A 279 -8.05 1.16 12.26
CA THR A 279 -7.22 1.38 13.43
C THR A 279 -6.33 2.61 13.27
N ASN A 280 -6.15 3.38 14.35
CA ASN A 280 -5.41 4.64 14.39
C ASN A 280 -3.89 4.44 14.46
N ILE A 281 -3.33 3.59 13.58
CA ILE A 281 -1.91 3.24 13.57
C ILE A 281 -1.27 3.34 12.19
N GLY A 282 0.04 3.55 12.17
CA GLY A 282 0.84 3.49 10.96
C GLY A 282 0.39 4.49 9.89
N GLY A 283 0.47 4.07 8.63
CA GLY A 283 0.07 4.88 7.47
C GLY A 283 -1.43 5.12 7.33
N THR A 284 -2.27 4.50 8.18
CA THR A 284 -3.72 4.79 8.21
C THR A 284 -3.98 6.27 8.53
N LEU A 285 -3.16 6.87 9.41
CA LEU A 285 -3.29 8.27 9.84
C LEU A 285 -2.99 9.29 8.74
N ASP A 286 -2.33 8.89 7.66
CA ASP A 286 -2.10 9.75 6.49
C ASP A 286 -3.32 9.79 5.55
N ILE A 287 -4.25 8.84 5.69
CA ILE A 287 -5.36 8.60 4.76
C ILE A 287 -6.71 8.91 5.42
N VAL A 288 -6.92 8.42 6.66
CA VAL A 288 -8.17 8.58 7.38
C VAL A 288 -8.05 9.69 8.42
N ARG A 289 -8.96 10.67 8.33
CA ARG A 289 -9.17 11.73 9.31
C ARG A 289 -10.44 11.43 10.09
N ASP A 290 -10.29 11.21 11.39
CA ASP A 290 -11.41 10.78 12.26
C ASP A 290 -12.59 11.75 12.21
N ASN A 291 -13.80 11.22 12.11
CA ASN A 291 -15.08 11.95 11.97
C ASN A 291 -15.18 12.87 10.72
N GLU A 292 -14.15 12.92 9.86
CA GLU A 292 -14.16 13.74 8.64
C GLU A 292 -14.43 12.89 7.40
N ASN A 293 -13.54 11.94 7.09
CA ASN A 293 -13.62 11.04 5.91
C ASN A 293 -13.71 9.56 6.28
N GLY A 294 -13.87 9.25 7.57
CA GLY A 294 -13.98 7.90 8.11
C GLY A 294 -13.93 7.94 9.64
N PHE A 295 -13.76 6.78 10.25
CA PHE A 295 -13.59 6.64 11.68
C PHE A 295 -12.28 5.93 12.04
N LEU A 296 -11.69 6.34 13.16
CA LEU A 296 -10.49 5.74 13.74
C LEU A 296 -10.81 5.15 15.12
N PHE A 297 -10.21 3.98 15.42
CA PHE A 297 -10.30 3.34 16.71
C PHE A 297 -8.97 2.73 17.15
N ALA A 298 -8.81 2.46 18.45
CA ALA A 298 -7.57 1.86 18.96
C ALA A 298 -7.43 0.38 18.54
N PRO A 299 -6.22 -0.10 18.20
CA PRO A 299 -6.00 -1.52 17.93
C PRO A 299 -6.46 -2.39 19.09
N GLY A 300 -7.22 -3.47 18.78
CA GLY A 300 -7.76 -4.39 19.77
C GLY A 300 -9.07 -3.93 20.46
N ASP A 301 -9.57 -2.75 20.14
CA ASP A 301 -10.79 -2.20 20.73
C ASP A 301 -12.03 -2.58 19.90
N ALA A 302 -12.46 -3.84 20.05
CA ALA A 302 -13.65 -4.37 19.38
C ALA A 302 -14.95 -3.67 19.84
N ASP A 303 -15.02 -3.19 21.08
CA ASP A 303 -16.17 -2.44 21.61
C ASP A 303 -16.38 -1.12 20.85
N THR A 304 -15.31 -0.34 20.70
CA THR A 304 -15.36 0.90 19.91
C THR A 304 -15.66 0.59 18.44
N LEU A 305 -15.07 -0.45 17.86
CA LEU A 305 -15.38 -0.87 16.48
C LEU A 305 -16.88 -1.17 16.31
N ALA A 306 -17.50 -1.91 17.24
CA ALA A 306 -18.94 -2.19 17.20
C ALA A 306 -19.78 -0.90 17.25
N LYS A 307 -19.43 0.02 18.17
CA LYS A 307 -20.12 1.33 18.26
C LYS A 307 -19.99 2.14 16.96
N LEU A 308 -18.81 2.13 16.31
CA LEU A 308 -18.58 2.84 15.06
C LEU A 308 -19.33 2.20 13.89
N ILE A 309 -19.38 0.86 13.81
CA ILE A 309 -20.19 0.14 12.80
C ILE A 309 -21.67 0.49 12.98
N ARG A 310 -22.18 0.51 14.22
CA ARG A 310 -23.54 0.93 14.49
C ARG A 310 -23.78 2.39 14.10
N LYS A 311 -22.85 3.29 14.41
CA LYS A 311 -22.95 4.72 14.07
C LYS A 311 -22.97 4.96 12.55
N ILE A 312 -22.12 4.24 11.79
CA ILE A 312 -22.00 4.39 10.34
C ILE A 312 -23.14 3.69 9.57
N SER A 313 -23.97 2.87 10.22
CA SER A 313 -25.17 2.32 9.62
C SER A 313 -26.22 3.39 9.31
N GLU A 314 -26.17 4.55 9.93
CA GLU A 314 -26.91 5.75 9.58
C GLU A 314 -26.61 6.19 8.13
N PRO A 315 -27.59 6.17 7.19
CA PRO A 315 -27.31 6.40 5.76
C PRO A 315 -26.70 7.77 5.46
N GLU A 316 -27.21 8.85 6.05
CA GLU A 316 -26.74 10.20 5.80
C GLU A 316 -25.29 10.39 6.24
N LEU A 317 -24.92 9.87 7.41
CA LEU A 317 -23.56 9.89 7.91
C LEU A 317 -22.62 9.08 7.01
N ARG A 318 -23.03 7.88 6.64
CA ARG A 318 -22.25 6.99 5.77
C ARG A 318 -21.98 7.63 4.40
N ILE A 319 -23.01 8.19 3.76
CA ILE A 319 -22.90 8.87 2.46
C ILE A 319 -21.93 10.04 2.58
N ARG A 320 -22.06 10.88 3.60
CA ARG A 320 -21.17 12.02 3.83
C ARG A 320 -19.72 11.61 3.99
N LEU A 321 -19.46 10.56 4.80
CA LEU A 321 -18.09 10.05 5.02
C LEU A 321 -17.51 9.43 3.75
N SER A 322 -18.30 8.63 3.01
CA SER A 322 -17.85 8.01 1.76
C SER A 322 -17.48 9.04 0.68
N GLN A 323 -18.28 10.09 0.53
CA GLN A 323 -17.98 11.18 -0.42
C GLN A 323 -16.64 11.86 -0.08
N LYS A 324 -16.40 12.15 1.20
CA LYS A 324 -15.13 12.74 1.64
C LYS A 324 -13.96 11.74 1.54
N ALA A 325 -14.22 10.45 1.71
CA ALA A 325 -13.23 9.40 1.52
C ALA A 325 -12.75 9.35 0.06
N VAL A 326 -13.66 9.42 -0.91
CA VAL A 326 -13.32 9.48 -2.34
C VAL A 326 -12.43 10.70 -2.64
N VAL A 327 -12.81 11.89 -2.17
CA VAL A 327 -12.01 13.10 -2.37
C VAL A 327 -10.60 12.92 -1.81
N SER A 328 -10.47 12.39 -0.58
CA SER A 328 -9.16 12.15 0.05
C SER A 328 -8.32 11.12 -0.71
N ALA A 329 -8.94 10.07 -1.26
CA ALA A 329 -8.22 9.09 -2.09
C ALA A 329 -7.69 9.72 -3.38
N CYS A 330 -8.47 10.60 -4.03
CA CYS A 330 -8.04 11.33 -5.22
C CYS A 330 -6.89 12.32 -4.96
N GLU A 331 -6.69 12.76 -3.71
CA GLU A 331 -5.55 13.61 -3.34
C GLU A 331 -4.20 12.89 -3.38
N VAL A 332 -4.19 11.55 -3.38
CA VAL A 332 -2.98 10.70 -3.42
C VAL A 332 -2.82 10.10 -4.82
N ASN A 333 -3.06 10.91 -5.85
CA ASN A 333 -2.99 10.49 -7.25
C ASN A 333 -1.53 10.38 -7.75
N VAL A 334 -1.38 9.71 -8.89
CA VAL A 334 -0.08 9.44 -9.52
C VAL A 334 0.65 10.71 -9.89
N GLU A 335 -0.05 11.71 -10.42
CA GLU A 335 0.50 12.96 -10.91
C GLU A 335 1.15 13.77 -9.77
N LYS A 336 0.45 13.89 -8.66
CA LYS A 336 0.96 14.59 -7.47
C LYS A 336 2.20 13.88 -6.89
N ILE A 337 2.14 12.55 -6.79
CA ILE A 337 3.25 11.75 -6.27
C ILE A 337 4.45 11.79 -7.23
N ALA A 338 4.22 11.79 -8.55
CA ALA A 338 5.27 11.94 -9.55
C ALA A 338 5.95 13.30 -9.44
N ALA A 339 5.18 14.38 -9.32
CA ALA A 339 5.73 15.73 -9.15
C ALA A 339 6.60 15.85 -7.88
N GLN A 340 6.13 15.33 -6.74
CA GLN A 340 6.90 15.30 -5.50
C GLN A 340 8.19 14.47 -5.63
N THR A 341 8.10 13.33 -6.31
CA THR A 341 9.24 12.43 -6.55
C THR A 341 10.28 13.10 -7.46
N LEU A 342 9.84 13.76 -8.53
CA LEU A 342 10.71 14.50 -9.45
C LEU A 342 11.46 15.62 -8.70
N GLN A 343 10.75 16.43 -7.93
CA GLN A 343 11.35 17.50 -7.12
C GLN A 343 12.45 16.97 -6.18
N LEU A 344 12.21 15.79 -5.58
CA LEU A 344 13.22 15.15 -4.75
C LEU A 344 14.44 14.70 -5.58
N TYR A 345 14.23 14.13 -6.75
CA TYR A 345 15.33 13.72 -7.64
C TYR A 345 16.22 14.91 -8.01
N GLU A 346 15.62 16.01 -8.45
CA GLU A 346 16.33 17.24 -8.82
C GLU A 346 17.15 17.80 -7.65
N LYS A 347 16.53 17.89 -6.46
CA LYS A 347 17.21 18.33 -5.25
C LYS A 347 18.39 17.42 -4.88
N THR A 348 18.21 16.10 -5.02
CA THR A 348 19.27 15.12 -4.70
C THR A 348 20.44 15.24 -5.66
N LEU A 349 20.21 15.44 -6.95
CA LEU A 349 21.25 15.64 -7.96
C LEU A 349 22.02 16.93 -7.74
N THR A 350 21.34 18.02 -7.40
CA THR A 350 21.96 19.32 -7.10
C THR A 350 22.90 19.24 -5.89
N LEU A 351 22.46 18.58 -4.82
CA LEU A 351 23.28 18.37 -3.61
C LEU A 351 24.48 17.42 -3.86
N GLY A 352 24.29 16.41 -4.74
CA GLY A 352 25.35 15.48 -5.14
C GLY A 352 26.44 16.12 -6.00
N ALA A 353 26.09 17.11 -6.84
CA ALA A 353 27.05 17.86 -7.65
C ALA A 353 28.03 18.68 -6.80
N GLY A 354 27.56 19.25 -5.67
CA GLY A 354 28.42 20.00 -4.74
C GLY A 354 29.43 19.14 -3.98
N ARG A 355 29.21 17.82 -3.85
CA ARG A 355 30.15 16.88 -3.21
C ARG A 355 31.22 16.33 -4.14
N ARG A 356 31.11 16.52 -5.46
CA ARG A 356 32.10 16.08 -6.47
C ARG A 356 33.15 17.13 -6.81
N GLY A 357 32.98 18.34 -6.26
CA GLY A 357 33.84 19.50 -6.51
C GLY A 357 34.80 19.86 -5.37
N VAL A 358 35.03 18.94 -4.40
CA VAL A 358 36.00 19.14 -3.30
C VAL A 358 36.99 18.00 -3.27
#